data_006d010824bcb5cce0ac09cc07eedaca
#
_entry.id   006d010824bcb5cce0ac09cc07eedaca
#
_cell.length_a   1.000
_cell.length_b   1.000
_cell.length_c   1.000
_cell.angle_alpha   90.00
_cell.angle_beta   90.00
_cell.angle_gamma   90.00
#
_symmetry.space_group_name_H-M   'P 1'
#
loop_
_entity.id
_entity.type
_entity.pdbx_description
1 polymer ?
#
loop_
_entity_poly.entity_id
_entity_poly.type
_entity_poly.pdbx_seq_one_letter_code
_entity_poly.pdbx_strand_id
1 'polypeptide(L)'
;MLKSAPSHRFKKDLKKYQHNRAVKEALNAVLELLVKEEKLPEKYLDHSLGGNYNGCRECHLKPDTLLIYWTDDEMVYLARIGSHSELF
;
A
#
# COMPACT_ATOMS: atom_id res chain seq x y z
N MET A 1 -5.62 -9.91 14.45
CA MET A 1 -5.76 -9.31 13.11
C MET A 1 -5.71 -7.79 13.23
N LEU A 2 -4.90 -7.16 12.39
CA LEU A 2 -4.80 -5.71 12.40
C LEU A 2 -6.00 -5.06 11.73
N LYS A 3 -6.23 -3.79 12.02
CA LYS A 3 -7.26 -2.99 11.35
C LYS A 3 -6.58 -2.09 10.32
N SER A 4 -7.27 -1.75 9.24
CA SER A 4 -6.72 -0.82 8.26
C SER A 4 -7.07 0.62 8.62
N ALA A 5 -6.12 1.53 8.37
CA ALA A 5 -6.28 2.95 8.65
C ALA A 5 -5.79 3.75 7.43
N PRO A 6 -6.67 3.99 6.45
CA PRO A 6 -6.27 4.79 5.30
C PRO A 6 -6.13 6.25 5.67
N SER A 7 -5.03 6.88 5.22
CA SER A 7 -4.82 8.30 5.42
C SER A 7 -5.75 9.11 4.52
N HIS A 8 -5.89 10.39 4.81
CA HIS A 8 -6.67 11.28 3.97
C HIS A 8 -6.09 11.34 2.55
N ARG A 9 -4.77 11.40 2.43
CA ARG A 9 -4.09 11.40 1.13
C ARG A 9 -4.30 10.10 0.37
N PHE A 10 -4.24 8.98 1.07
CA PHE A 10 -4.50 7.68 0.44
C PHE A 10 -5.91 7.63 -0.15
N LYS A 11 -6.91 8.08 0.59
CA LYS A 11 -8.29 8.10 0.10
C LYS A 11 -8.44 8.96 -1.15
N LYS A 12 -7.74 10.09 -1.17
CA LYS A 12 -7.73 10.99 -2.31
C LYS A 12 -7.04 10.35 -3.51
N ASP A 13 -5.88 9.74 -3.28
CA ASP A 13 -5.15 9.00 -4.32
C ASP A 13 -6.01 7.88 -4.90
N LEU A 14 -6.72 7.16 -4.05
CA LEU A 14 -7.49 5.98 -4.44
C LEU A 14 -8.60 6.30 -5.43
N LYS A 15 -9.10 7.52 -5.42
CA LYS A 15 -10.13 7.96 -6.37
C LYS A 15 -9.68 7.80 -7.82
N LYS A 16 -8.38 7.91 -8.10
CA LYS A 16 -7.82 7.72 -9.44
C LYS A 16 -7.98 6.29 -9.94
N TYR A 17 -8.17 5.36 -9.03
CA TYR A 17 -8.25 3.92 -9.35
C TYR A 17 -9.64 3.34 -9.15
N GLN A 18 -10.67 4.19 -8.95
CA GLN A 18 -12.01 3.71 -8.62
C GLN A 18 -12.63 2.82 -9.70
N HIS A 19 -12.18 2.97 -10.95
CA HIS A 19 -12.65 2.14 -12.06
C HIS A 19 -11.60 1.14 -12.55
N ASN A 20 -10.50 1.01 -11.82
CA ASN A 20 -9.43 0.09 -12.19
C ASN A 20 -9.55 -1.18 -11.35
N ARG A 21 -10.26 -2.17 -11.90
CA ARG A 21 -10.50 -3.43 -11.19
C ARG A 21 -9.21 -4.15 -10.81
N ALA A 22 -8.23 -4.20 -11.72
CA ALA A 22 -6.98 -4.91 -11.46
C ALA A 22 -6.23 -4.34 -10.26
N VAL A 23 -6.16 -3.01 -10.16
CA VAL A 23 -5.53 -2.35 -9.02
C VAL A 23 -6.30 -2.62 -7.73
N LYS A 24 -7.63 -2.54 -7.78
CA LYS A 24 -8.47 -2.78 -6.60
C LYS A 24 -8.34 -4.21 -6.10
N GLU A 25 -8.30 -5.19 -7.00
CA GLU A 25 -8.12 -6.58 -6.63
C GLU A 25 -6.75 -6.82 -6.00
N ALA A 26 -5.69 -6.24 -6.57
CA ALA A 26 -4.35 -6.35 -6.02
C ALA A 26 -4.26 -5.69 -4.65
N LEU A 27 -4.87 -4.51 -4.49
CA LEU A 27 -4.90 -3.81 -3.20
C LEU A 27 -5.60 -4.66 -2.14
N ASN A 28 -6.75 -5.24 -2.47
CA ASN A 28 -7.49 -6.07 -1.53
C ASN A 28 -6.69 -7.31 -1.12
N ALA A 29 -6.03 -7.95 -2.09
CA ALA A 29 -5.21 -9.13 -1.80
C ALA A 29 -4.05 -8.80 -0.86
N VAL A 30 -3.34 -7.69 -1.13
CA VAL A 30 -2.22 -7.25 -0.30
C VAL A 30 -2.73 -6.85 1.09
N LEU A 31 -3.80 -6.07 1.16
CA LEU A 31 -4.33 -5.61 2.44
C LEU A 31 -4.75 -6.78 3.32
N GLU A 32 -5.37 -7.80 2.73
CA GLU A 32 -5.76 -9.00 3.48
C GLU A 32 -4.53 -9.67 4.13
N LEU A 33 -3.43 -9.78 3.39
CA LEU A 33 -2.20 -10.34 3.94
C LEU A 33 -1.61 -9.47 5.04
N LEU A 34 -1.60 -8.15 4.84
CA LEU A 34 -1.06 -7.23 5.83
C LEU A 34 -1.84 -7.25 7.14
N VAL A 35 -3.18 -7.28 7.09
CA VAL A 35 -3.99 -7.30 8.32
C VAL A 35 -3.83 -8.63 9.07
N LYS A 36 -3.53 -9.70 8.36
CA LYS A 36 -3.24 -11.02 8.96
C LYS A 36 -1.78 -11.15 9.39
N GLU A 37 -0.97 -10.13 9.18
CA GLU A 37 0.45 -10.10 9.48
C GLU A 37 1.22 -11.21 8.76
N GLU A 38 0.78 -11.57 7.56
CA GLU A 38 1.43 -12.55 6.71
C GLU A 38 2.42 -11.85 5.79
N LYS A 39 3.49 -12.56 5.44
CA LYS A 39 4.51 -12.03 4.53
C LYS A 39 3.93 -11.92 3.12
N LEU A 40 4.21 -10.79 2.45
CA LEU A 40 3.81 -10.61 1.06
C LEU A 40 4.64 -11.48 0.13
N PRO A 41 4.02 -12.11 -0.89
CA PRO A 41 4.76 -12.81 -1.94
C PRO A 41 5.79 -11.89 -2.62
N GLU A 42 6.88 -12.48 -3.10
CA GLU A 42 7.97 -11.74 -3.72
C GLU A 42 7.55 -10.89 -4.91
N LYS A 43 6.51 -11.28 -5.60
CA LYS A 43 6.02 -10.54 -6.78
C LYS A 43 5.63 -9.10 -6.43
N TYR A 44 5.32 -8.82 -5.17
CA TYR A 44 4.94 -7.47 -4.75
C TYR A 44 6.14 -6.59 -4.41
N LEU A 45 7.37 -7.14 -4.41
CA LEU A 45 8.60 -6.39 -4.19
C LEU A 45 8.56 -5.51 -2.94
N ASP A 46 8.01 -6.03 -1.86
CA ASP A 46 7.87 -5.29 -0.60
C ASP A 46 9.24 -4.96 0.00
N HIS A 47 9.47 -3.68 0.32
CA HIS A 47 10.73 -3.23 0.90
C HIS A 47 10.54 -1.95 1.71
N SER A 48 11.49 -1.67 2.61
CA SER A 48 11.45 -0.47 3.43
C SER A 48 11.92 0.74 2.62
N LEU A 49 11.40 1.91 2.99
CA LEU A 49 11.74 3.18 2.35
C LEU A 49 12.57 4.06 3.28
N GLY A 50 13.30 4.99 2.68
CA GLY A 50 14.03 6.02 3.42
C GLY A 50 13.57 7.41 3.00
N GLY A 51 14.35 8.43 3.35
CA GLY A 51 14.05 9.81 2.97
C GLY A 51 12.72 10.30 3.52
N ASN A 52 11.91 10.90 2.66
CA ASN A 52 10.62 11.46 3.05
C ASN A 52 9.61 10.42 3.53
N TYR A 53 9.85 9.16 3.22
CA TYR A 53 8.99 8.05 3.63
C TYR A 53 9.66 7.15 4.65
N ASN A 54 10.64 7.67 5.38
CA ASN A 54 11.34 6.88 6.39
C ASN A 54 10.35 6.31 7.40
N GLY A 55 10.49 5.01 7.69
CA GLY A 55 9.56 4.29 8.56
C GLY A 55 8.42 3.62 7.81
N CYS A 56 8.26 3.90 6.52
CA CYS A 56 7.24 3.26 5.69
C CYS A 56 7.85 2.14 4.85
N ARG A 57 6.96 1.31 4.29
CA ARG A 57 7.32 0.28 3.34
C ARG A 57 6.57 0.53 2.04
N GLU A 58 7.09 0.00 0.96
CA GLU A 58 6.48 0.09 -0.36
C GLU A 58 6.28 -1.30 -0.92
N CYS A 59 5.14 -1.53 -1.57
CA CYS A 59 4.96 -2.73 -2.37
C CYS A 59 4.33 -2.36 -3.71
N HIS A 60 4.57 -3.22 -4.71
CA HIS A 60 4.08 -3.01 -6.07
C HIS A 60 2.79 -3.79 -6.27
N LEU A 61 1.67 -3.09 -6.36
CA LEU A 61 0.37 -3.72 -6.68
C LEU A 61 0.34 -4.13 -8.16
N LYS A 62 0.92 -3.27 -8.98
CA LYS A 62 1.15 -3.47 -10.41
C LYS A 62 2.54 -2.89 -10.71
N PRO A 63 3.13 -3.14 -11.89
CA PRO A 63 4.48 -2.65 -12.17
C PRO A 63 4.70 -1.17 -11.89
N ASP A 64 3.70 -0.33 -12.14
CA ASP A 64 3.81 1.10 -11.85
C ASP A 64 2.66 1.60 -10.96
N THR A 65 2.15 0.77 -10.07
CA THR A 65 1.18 1.19 -9.06
C THR A 65 1.68 0.72 -7.72
N LEU A 66 2.10 1.69 -6.91
CA LEU A 66 2.77 1.44 -5.63
C LEU A 66 1.86 1.75 -4.47
N LEU A 67 1.98 0.95 -3.41
CA LEU A 67 1.32 1.21 -2.13
C LEU A 67 2.39 1.53 -1.11
N ILE A 68 2.27 2.68 -0.45
CA ILE A 68 3.15 3.04 0.66
C ILE A 68 2.34 2.89 1.96
N TYR A 69 2.88 2.11 2.88
CA TYR A 69 2.18 1.76 4.11
C TYR A 69 3.18 1.56 5.26
N TRP A 70 2.66 1.49 6.48
CA TRP A 70 3.43 1.03 7.64
C TRP A 70 2.48 0.37 8.64
N THR A 71 3.03 -0.41 9.55
CA THR A 71 2.21 -1.16 10.50
C THR A 71 2.74 -0.96 11.92
N ASP A 72 1.83 -1.08 12.88
CA ASP A 72 2.19 -1.21 14.29
C ASP A 72 1.44 -2.43 14.86
N ASP A 73 1.32 -2.53 16.17
CA ASP A 73 0.68 -3.69 16.81
C ASP A 73 -0.84 -3.76 16.55
N GLU A 74 -1.46 -2.68 16.13
CA GLU A 74 -2.91 -2.60 15.98
C GLU A 74 -3.39 -2.32 14.58
N MET A 75 -2.62 -1.59 13.79
CA MET A 75 -3.10 -1.00 12.53
C MET A 75 -2.16 -1.24 11.37
N VAL A 76 -2.75 -1.31 10.17
CA VAL A 76 -2.04 -1.13 8.91
C VAL A 76 -2.40 0.27 8.42
N TYR A 77 -1.41 1.16 8.38
CA TYR A 77 -1.61 2.53 7.94
C TYR A 77 -1.33 2.62 6.46
N LEU A 78 -2.34 3.00 5.68
CA LEU A 78 -2.21 3.16 4.23
C LEU A 78 -1.90 4.62 3.95
N ALA A 79 -0.65 4.91 3.58
CA ALA A 79 -0.17 6.29 3.44
C ALA A 79 -0.44 6.89 2.06
N ARG A 80 -0.07 6.19 1.02
CA ARG A 80 -0.21 6.66 -0.36
C ARG A 80 -0.42 5.49 -1.33
N ILE A 81 -1.07 5.76 -2.44
CA ILE A 81 -1.13 4.84 -3.58
C ILE A 81 -0.99 5.68 -4.86
N GLY A 82 -0.18 5.21 -5.80
CA GLY A 82 0.03 5.95 -7.03
C GLY A 82 1.19 5.39 -7.85
N SER A 83 1.49 6.06 -8.95
CA SER A 83 2.62 5.71 -9.78
C SER A 83 3.92 6.22 -9.14
N HIS A 84 5.05 5.71 -9.64
CA HIS A 84 6.37 6.13 -9.16
C HIS A 84 6.54 7.64 -9.27
N SER A 85 6.19 8.21 -10.41
CA SER A 85 6.34 9.65 -10.64
C SER A 85 5.41 10.49 -9.78
N GLU A 86 4.25 9.96 -9.40
CA GLU A 86 3.31 10.67 -8.53
C GLU A 86 3.77 10.71 -7.07
N LEU A 87 4.45 9.67 -6.62
CA LEU A 87 4.82 9.52 -5.20
C LEU A 87 6.25 9.99 -4.92
N PHE A 88 7.09 10.00 -5.91
CA PHE A 88 8.51 10.36 -5.83
C PHE A 88 8.89 11.40 -6.91
#